data_d2e1c26d39d03003169985b4a1551185
#
_entry.id   d2e1c26d39d03003169985b4a1551185
#
_cell.length_a   1.000
_cell.length_b   1.000
_cell.length_c   1.000
_cell.angle_alpha   90.00
_cell.angle_beta   90.00
_cell.angle_gamma   90.00
#
_symmetry.space_group_name_H-M   'P 1'
#
loop_
_entity.id
_entity.type
_entity.pdbx_description
1 polymer ?
#
loop_
_entity_poly.entity_id
_entity_poly.type
_entity_poly.pdbx_seq_one_letter_code
_entity_poly.pdbx_strand_id
1 'polypeptide(L)'
;MKKRVKTYTISAVAELYDIHPQTLRLYEREGLLLPSRSVGNTRLYEDTDLERLEVILSLTRELGVNLAGVEIILNMRAKMGQMQQEFEQFFEYLKTHASEFSRQSEAFSSSEALIPISRFRVTRIRQTLDED
;
A
#
# COMPACT_ATOMS: atom_id res chain seq x y z
N MET A 1 -2.37 -19.73 -22.01
CA MET A 1 -3.64 -19.92 -21.27
C MET A 1 -3.86 -18.74 -20.33
N LYS A 2 -4.94 -18.02 -20.56
CA LYS A 2 -5.34 -16.96 -19.62
C LYS A 2 -5.86 -17.61 -18.35
N LYS A 3 -5.16 -17.43 -17.21
CA LYS A 3 -5.68 -17.80 -15.91
C LYS A 3 -6.96 -17.00 -15.65
N ARG A 4 -8.07 -17.71 -15.43
CA ARG A 4 -9.30 -17.05 -15.00
C ARG A 4 -9.07 -16.52 -13.60
N VAL A 5 -9.07 -15.19 -13.46
CA VAL A 5 -9.03 -14.53 -12.16
C VAL A 5 -10.40 -14.72 -11.51
N LYS A 6 -10.41 -15.21 -10.28
CA LYS A 6 -11.64 -15.36 -9.51
C LYS A 6 -12.11 -13.97 -9.08
N THR A 7 -13.38 -13.68 -9.37
CA THR A 7 -14.00 -12.41 -9.05
C THR A 7 -15.25 -12.63 -8.19
N TYR A 8 -15.58 -11.62 -7.40
CA TYR A 8 -16.70 -11.63 -6.47
C TYR A 8 -17.58 -10.42 -6.72
N THR A 9 -18.88 -10.59 -6.61
CA THR A 9 -19.82 -9.47 -6.68
C THR A 9 -19.83 -8.70 -5.38
N ILE A 10 -20.34 -7.46 -5.41
CA ILE A 10 -20.47 -6.63 -4.19
C ILE A 10 -21.33 -7.32 -3.12
N SER A 11 -22.39 -8.00 -3.54
CA SER A 11 -23.26 -8.75 -2.61
C SER A 11 -22.52 -9.88 -1.93
N ALA A 12 -21.71 -10.64 -2.68
CA ALA A 12 -20.90 -11.73 -2.14
C ALA A 12 -19.85 -11.22 -1.14
N VAL A 13 -19.16 -10.13 -1.47
CA VAL A 13 -18.16 -9.52 -0.58
C VAL A 13 -18.81 -8.96 0.69
N ALA A 14 -19.94 -8.27 0.54
CA ALA A 14 -20.69 -7.72 1.67
C ALA A 14 -21.11 -8.80 2.65
N GLU A 15 -21.60 -9.92 2.13
CA GLU A 15 -21.99 -11.08 2.95
C GLU A 15 -20.79 -11.75 3.61
N LEU A 16 -19.71 -11.96 2.85
CA LEU A 16 -18.49 -12.62 3.33
C LEU A 16 -17.87 -11.89 4.53
N TYR A 17 -17.84 -10.57 4.50
CA TYR A 17 -17.22 -9.74 5.54
C TYR A 17 -18.21 -9.12 6.52
N ASP A 18 -19.50 -9.44 6.40
CA ASP A 18 -20.58 -8.91 7.25
C ASP A 18 -20.58 -7.38 7.29
N ILE A 19 -20.58 -6.78 6.12
CA ILE A 19 -20.65 -5.32 5.93
C ILE A 19 -21.77 -4.98 4.96
N HIS A 20 -22.29 -3.76 5.08
CA HIS A 20 -23.32 -3.29 4.16
C HIS A 20 -22.70 -2.96 2.80
N PRO A 21 -23.37 -3.29 1.66
CA PRO A 21 -22.87 -2.91 0.34
C PRO A 21 -22.57 -1.42 0.17
N GLN A 22 -23.32 -0.55 0.85
CA GLN A 22 -23.06 0.88 0.84
C GLN A 22 -21.70 1.26 1.42
N THR A 23 -21.21 0.49 2.39
CA THR A 23 -19.86 0.68 2.94
C THR A 23 -18.79 0.42 1.87
N LEU A 24 -18.97 -0.61 1.05
CA LEU A 24 -18.08 -0.91 -0.06
C LEU A 24 -18.12 0.20 -1.12
N ARG A 25 -19.31 0.75 -1.41
CA ARG A 25 -19.46 1.87 -2.34
C ARG A 25 -18.81 3.14 -1.80
N LEU A 26 -18.86 3.36 -0.48
CA LEU A 26 -18.18 4.45 0.18
C LEU A 26 -16.66 4.32 0.02
N TYR A 27 -16.12 3.13 0.27
CA TYR A 27 -14.68 2.87 0.11
C TYR A 27 -14.21 3.10 -1.33
N GLU A 28 -15.02 2.70 -2.32
CA GLU A 28 -14.73 2.99 -3.72
C GLU A 28 -14.74 4.49 -4.00
N ARG A 29 -15.73 5.21 -3.50
CA ARG A 29 -15.86 6.67 -3.67
C ARG A 29 -14.67 7.41 -3.07
N GLU A 30 -14.19 6.96 -1.92
CA GLU A 30 -13.02 7.52 -1.23
C GLU A 30 -11.69 7.04 -1.84
N GLY A 31 -11.73 6.22 -2.88
CA GLY A 31 -10.53 5.71 -3.55
C GLY A 31 -9.77 4.63 -2.77
N LEU A 32 -10.37 4.07 -1.72
CA LEU A 32 -9.73 3.03 -0.90
C LEU A 32 -9.78 1.66 -1.56
N LEU A 33 -10.85 1.38 -2.32
CA LEU A 33 -11.03 0.17 -3.12
C LEU A 33 -11.35 0.55 -4.55
N LEU A 34 -10.75 -0.13 -5.51
CA LEU A 34 -10.97 0.11 -6.93
C LEU A 34 -11.32 -1.20 -7.62
N PRO A 35 -12.55 -1.72 -7.44
CA PRO A 35 -12.98 -2.93 -8.13
C PRO A 35 -13.02 -2.70 -9.64
N SER A 36 -12.75 -3.75 -10.41
CA SER A 36 -12.95 -3.72 -11.85
C SER A 36 -14.44 -3.75 -12.19
N ARG A 37 -14.76 -3.46 -13.43
CA ARG A 37 -16.14 -3.51 -13.94
C ARG A 37 -16.27 -4.57 -15.02
N SER A 38 -17.36 -5.33 -15.00
CA SER A 38 -17.72 -6.22 -16.08
C SER A 38 -18.21 -5.44 -17.30
N VAL A 39 -18.41 -6.12 -18.42
CA VAL A 39 -19.00 -5.54 -19.63
C VAL A 39 -20.36 -4.91 -19.33
N GLY A 40 -21.15 -5.49 -18.40
CA GLY A 40 -22.42 -4.95 -17.95
C GLY A 40 -22.32 -3.89 -16.84
N ASN A 41 -21.11 -3.36 -16.61
CA ASN A 41 -20.84 -2.33 -15.59
C ASN A 41 -21.08 -2.78 -14.14
N THR A 42 -20.99 -4.09 -13.88
CA THR A 42 -21.09 -4.65 -12.54
C THR A 42 -19.71 -4.63 -11.87
N ARG A 43 -19.67 -4.25 -10.60
CA ARG A 43 -18.43 -4.29 -9.80
C ARG A 43 -17.94 -5.72 -9.62
N LEU A 44 -16.66 -5.94 -9.87
CA LEU A 44 -15.99 -7.23 -9.69
C LEU A 44 -14.78 -7.03 -8.77
N TYR A 45 -14.79 -7.74 -7.65
CA TYR A 45 -13.71 -7.71 -6.66
C TYR A 45 -12.82 -8.93 -6.86
N GLU A 46 -11.51 -8.71 -6.91
CA GLU A 46 -10.51 -9.76 -6.98
C GLU A 46 -9.94 -10.08 -5.58
N ASP A 47 -9.17 -11.14 -5.47
CA ASP A 47 -8.54 -11.52 -4.19
C ASP A 47 -7.65 -10.40 -3.63
N THR A 48 -6.98 -9.65 -4.50
CA THR A 48 -6.19 -8.48 -4.09
C THR A 48 -7.05 -7.38 -3.47
N ASP A 49 -8.26 -7.18 -3.99
CA ASP A 49 -9.23 -6.24 -3.40
C ASP A 49 -9.69 -6.71 -2.02
N LEU A 50 -9.89 -8.02 -1.86
CA LEU A 50 -10.30 -8.60 -0.58
C LEU A 50 -9.21 -8.46 0.47
N GLU A 51 -7.95 -8.69 0.11
CA GLU A 51 -6.80 -8.47 1.01
C GLU A 51 -6.75 -7.01 1.47
N ARG A 52 -6.94 -6.08 0.56
CA ARG A 52 -6.98 -4.65 0.86
C ARG A 52 -8.16 -4.31 1.77
N LEU A 53 -9.34 -4.89 1.51
CA LEU A 53 -10.52 -4.72 2.34
C LEU A 53 -10.29 -5.23 3.76
N GLU A 54 -9.63 -6.37 3.93
CA GLU A 54 -9.28 -6.92 5.25
C GLU A 54 -8.44 -5.94 6.06
N VAL A 55 -7.46 -5.29 5.42
CA VAL A 55 -6.65 -4.25 6.07
C VAL A 55 -7.51 -3.06 6.47
N ILE A 56 -8.40 -2.59 5.59
CA ILE A 56 -9.31 -1.47 5.86
C ILE A 56 -10.20 -1.81 7.06
N LEU A 57 -10.80 -3.00 7.09
CA LEU A 57 -11.69 -3.43 8.18
C LEU A 57 -10.93 -3.60 9.49
N SER A 58 -9.71 -4.13 9.46
CA SER A 58 -8.86 -4.22 10.65
C SER A 58 -8.59 -2.82 11.23
N LEU A 59 -8.24 -1.87 10.40
CA LEU A 59 -7.97 -0.49 10.83
C LEU A 59 -9.22 0.21 11.37
N THR A 60 -10.36 0.04 10.70
CA THR A 60 -11.60 0.73 11.07
C THR A 60 -12.32 0.08 12.25
N ARG A 61 -12.51 -1.23 12.21
CA ARG A 61 -13.31 -1.97 13.21
C ARG A 61 -12.51 -2.28 14.47
N GLU A 62 -11.29 -2.78 14.32
CA GLU A 62 -10.47 -3.23 15.45
C GLU A 62 -9.71 -2.07 16.10
N LEU A 63 -9.20 -1.15 15.31
CA LEU A 63 -8.34 -0.07 15.80
C LEU A 63 -9.02 1.30 15.82
N GLY A 64 -10.24 1.40 15.32
CA GLY A 64 -11.00 2.65 15.36
C GLY A 64 -10.42 3.78 14.51
N VAL A 65 -9.63 3.45 13.49
CA VAL A 65 -9.04 4.45 12.59
C VAL A 65 -10.12 5.00 11.66
N ASN A 66 -10.22 6.32 11.52
CA ASN A 66 -11.15 6.94 10.58
C ASN A 66 -10.66 6.80 9.13
N LEU A 67 -11.53 7.10 8.15
CA LEU A 67 -11.22 6.89 6.74
C LEU A 67 -10.00 7.70 6.26
N ALA A 68 -9.81 8.91 6.76
CA ALA A 68 -8.64 9.73 6.42
C ALA A 68 -7.35 9.05 6.90
N GLY A 69 -7.35 8.49 8.09
CA GLY A 69 -6.22 7.73 8.63
C GLY A 69 -5.96 6.46 7.84
N VAL A 70 -7.02 5.75 7.45
CA VAL A 70 -6.92 4.55 6.59
C VAL A 70 -6.24 4.90 5.27
N GLU A 71 -6.63 5.99 4.63
CA GLU A 71 -6.03 6.45 3.38
C GLU A 71 -4.52 6.70 3.55
N ILE A 72 -4.13 7.40 4.61
CA ILE A 72 -2.73 7.68 4.91
C ILE A 72 -1.95 6.37 5.10
N ILE A 73 -2.49 5.43 5.88
CA ILE A 73 -1.84 4.15 6.16
C ILE A 73 -1.68 3.33 4.89
N LEU A 74 -2.71 3.25 4.05
CA LEU A 74 -2.64 2.52 2.79
C LEU A 74 -1.62 3.13 1.84
N ASN A 75 -1.54 4.44 1.76
CA ASN A 75 -0.53 5.14 0.96
C ASN A 75 0.88 4.89 1.49
N MET A 76 1.07 4.91 2.80
CA MET A 76 2.35 4.59 3.42
C MET A 76 2.77 3.15 3.14
N ARG A 77 1.84 2.20 3.24
CA ARG A 77 2.11 0.78 2.93
C ARG A 77 2.53 0.59 1.47
N ALA A 78 1.83 1.26 0.54
CA ALA A 78 2.18 1.21 -0.87
C ALA A 78 3.59 1.76 -1.11
N LYS A 79 3.94 2.86 -0.46
CA LYS A 79 5.26 3.45 -0.55
C LYS A 79 6.35 2.56 0.04
N MET A 80 6.07 1.93 1.17
CA MET A 80 6.99 0.96 1.79
C MET A 80 7.23 -0.24 0.85
N GLY A 81 6.19 -0.75 0.21
CA GLY A 81 6.30 -1.82 -0.77
C GLY A 81 7.15 -1.42 -1.97
N GLN A 82 6.97 -0.20 -2.47
CA GLN A 82 7.77 0.33 -3.55
C GLN A 82 9.26 0.46 -3.15
N MET A 83 9.52 1.00 -1.96
CA MET A 83 10.88 1.11 -1.43
C MET A 83 11.54 -0.26 -1.26
N GLN A 84 10.77 -1.25 -0.82
CA GLN A 84 11.26 -2.63 -0.69
C GLN A 84 11.63 -3.21 -2.05
N GLN A 85 10.81 -3.01 -3.08
CA GLN A 85 11.11 -3.45 -4.44
C GLN A 85 12.37 -2.78 -4.98
N GLU A 86 12.51 -1.48 -4.79
CA GLU A 86 13.70 -0.73 -5.22
C GLU A 86 14.96 -1.25 -4.51
N PHE A 87 14.84 -1.56 -3.22
CA PHE A 87 15.94 -2.13 -2.44
C PHE A 87 16.32 -3.53 -2.95
N GLU A 88 15.35 -4.38 -3.24
CA GLU A 88 15.58 -5.72 -3.80
C GLU A 88 16.25 -5.65 -5.17
N GLN A 89 15.81 -4.73 -6.04
CA GLN A 89 16.42 -4.50 -7.34
C GLN A 89 17.86 -4.02 -7.20
N PHE A 90 18.12 -3.13 -6.27
CA PHE A 90 19.45 -2.65 -5.96
C PHE A 90 20.35 -3.79 -5.46
N PHE A 91 19.83 -4.64 -4.60
CA PHE A 91 20.54 -5.82 -4.08
C PHE A 91 20.90 -6.80 -5.19
N GLU A 92 19.95 -7.07 -6.11
CA GLU A 92 20.21 -7.90 -7.28
C GLU A 92 21.28 -7.29 -8.20
N TYR A 93 21.21 -5.99 -8.40
CA TYR A 93 22.23 -5.26 -9.15
C TYR A 93 23.61 -5.42 -8.52
N LEU A 94 23.71 -5.30 -7.20
CA LEU A 94 24.97 -5.50 -6.47
C LEU A 94 25.50 -6.92 -6.62
N LYS A 95 24.65 -7.94 -6.57
CA LYS A 95 25.03 -9.34 -6.75
C LYS A 95 25.60 -9.60 -8.14
N THR A 96 24.97 -9.04 -9.18
CA THR A 96 25.40 -9.25 -10.56
C THR A 96 26.65 -8.42 -10.92
N HIS A 97 26.94 -7.35 -10.20
CA HIS A 97 28.07 -6.45 -10.45
C HIS A 97 29.05 -6.41 -9.27
N ALA A 98 29.12 -7.51 -8.51
CA ALA A 98 29.96 -7.59 -7.30
C ALA A 98 31.45 -7.32 -7.59
N SER A 99 31.95 -7.73 -8.75
CA SER A 99 33.33 -7.50 -9.15
C SER A 99 33.64 -6.02 -9.44
N GLU A 100 32.67 -5.27 -9.94
CA GLU A 100 32.85 -3.83 -10.18
C GLU A 100 32.73 -3.03 -8.88
N PHE A 101 31.87 -3.48 -7.98
CA PHE A 101 31.62 -2.84 -6.67
C PHE A 101 32.81 -2.94 -5.73
N SER A 102 33.54 -4.04 -5.77
CA SER A 102 34.74 -4.20 -4.93
C SER A 102 35.83 -3.20 -5.27
N ARG A 103 35.88 -2.69 -6.51
CA ARG A 103 36.80 -1.63 -6.92
C ARG A 103 36.35 -0.24 -6.51
N GLN A 104 35.03 -0.01 -6.39
CA GLN A 104 34.44 1.28 -6.04
C GLN A 104 34.19 1.44 -4.53
N SER A 105 34.11 0.35 -3.78
CA SER A 105 33.88 0.40 -2.34
C SER A 105 35.05 1.06 -1.58
N GLU A 106 36.23 1.01 -2.11
CA GLU A 106 37.37 1.75 -1.55
C GLU A 106 37.23 3.27 -1.72
N ALA A 107 36.47 3.73 -2.73
CA ALA A 107 36.20 5.14 -2.97
C ALA A 107 35.01 5.69 -2.16
N PHE A 108 34.11 4.80 -1.67
CA PHE A 108 32.91 5.18 -0.92
C PHE A 108 33.00 4.88 0.58
N SER A 109 34.18 4.77 1.12
CA SER A 109 34.36 4.54 2.56
C SER A 109 34.03 5.75 3.43
N SER A 110 33.53 6.85 2.85
CA SER A 110 33.03 7.98 3.62
C SER A 110 31.58 7.74 4.03
N SER A 111 31.32 7.87 5.31
CA SER A 111 30.02 7.74 5.97
C SER A 111 28.97 8.78 5.49
N GLU A 112 29.26 9.56 4.47
CA GLU A 112 28.38 10.60 3.94
C GLU A 112 27.32 10.08 2.95
N ALA A 113 27.42 8.83 2.47
CA ALA A 113 26.51 8.26 1.50
C ALA A 113 25.19 7.76 2.11
N LEU A 114 25.11 7.60 3.43
CA LEU A 114 23.91 7.17 4.15
C LEU A 114 23.34 8.37 4.89
N ILE A 115 22.20 8.89 4.42
CA ILE A 115 21.46 9.94 5.13
C ILE A 115 20.83 9.29 6.35
N PRO A 116 21.20 9.70 7.59
CA PRO A 116 20.61 9.13 8.79
C PRO A 116 19.09 9.37 8.82
N ILE A 117 18.33 8.33 9.16
CA ILE A 117 16.87 8.40 9.31
C ILE A 117 16.45 9.52 10.27
N SER A 118 17.33 9.86 11.23
CA SER A 118 17.13 10.96 12.17
C SER A 118 16.99 12.35 11.52
N ARG A 119 17.35 12.54 10.24
CA ARG A 119 17.15 13.79 9.50
C ARG A 119 15.75 13.94 8.90
N PHE A 120 14.94 12.88 8.89
CA PHE A 120 13.57 12.94 8.45
C PHE A 120 12.69 13.44 9.62
N ARG A 121 12.46 14.75 9.67
CA ARG A 121 11.55 15.34 10.66
C ARG A 121 10.11 15.17 10.21
N VAL A 122 9.32 14.45 11.00
CA VAL A 122 7.87 14.35 10.84
C VAL A 122 7.23 15.60 11.45
N THR A 123 7.53 16.78 10.89
CA THR A 123 7.07 18.06 11.46
C THR A 123 5.69 18.49 10.99
N ARG A 124 5.11 17.84 9.96
CA ARG A 124 3.84 18.30 9.38
C ARG A 124 2.58 17.74 10.03
N ILE A 125 2.68 16.68 10.80
CA ILE A 125 1.48 16.06 11.41
C ILE A 125 1.00 16.87 12.63
N ARG A 126 1.89 17.60 13.30
CA ARG A 126 1.52 18.43 14.47
C ARG A 126 0.85 19.76 14.13
N GLN A 127 1.07 20.29 12.93
CA GLN A 127 0.52 21.60 12.55
C GLN A 127 -0.95 21.54 12.09
N THR A 128 -1.44 20.35 11.72
CA THR A 128 -2.85 20.20 11.30
C THR A 128 -3.80 19.83 12.43
N LEU A 129 -3.28 19.53 13.63
CA LEU A 129 -4.12 19.18 14.79
C LEU A 129 -4.34 20.38 15.74
N ASP A 130 -3.60 21.48 15.57
CA ASP A 130 -3.70 22.65 16.44
C ASP A 130 -4.50 23.83 15.83
N GLU A 131 -5.11 23.65 14.63
CA GLU A 131 -5.91 24.69 13.97
C GLU A 131 -7.43 24.45 13.99
N ASP A 132 -7.91 23.61 14.89
CA ASP A 132 -9.37 23.49 15.15
C ASP A 132 -9.70 23.90 16.58
#